data_da9291a2f8c80978819eb565c68840c2
#
_entry.id   da9291a2f8c80978819eb565c68840c2
#
_cell.length_a   1.000
_cell.length_b   1.000
_cell.length_c   1.000
_cell.angle_alpha   90.00
_cell.angle_beta   90.00
_cell.angle_gamma   90.00
#
_symmetry.space_group_name_H-M   'P 1'
#
loop_
_entity.id
_entity.type
_entity.pdbx_description
1 polymer ?
#
loop_
_entity_poly.entity_id
_entity_poly.type
_entity_poly.pdbx_seq_one_letter_code
_entity_poly.pdbx_strand_id
1 'polypeptide(L)'
;MSTHKQKLDDANKRLMGLYKADQKSMIAFKSLSDTVVREGKVSSSMKELIAVSIAAARGCDDCILYHIAEAKKHGADRDTLVEVLAIVIEMSGGPGTVYAAKALDVFDNL
;
A
#
# COMPACT_ATOMS: atom_id res chain seq x y z
N MET A 1 8.46 -20.33 -5.59
CA MET A 1 8.33 -18.87 -5.69
C MET A 1 7.29 -18.37 -4.69
N SER A 2 7.54 -17.24 -4.06
CA SER A 2 6.61 -16.68 -3.09
C SER A 2 5.44 -15.99 -3.78
N THR A 3 4.22 -16.24 -3.32
CA THR A 3 3.03 -15.50 -3.76
C THR A 3 3.04 -14.09 -3.14
N HIS A 4 2.19 -13.19 -3.63
CA HIS A 4 2.02 -11.87 -3.01
C HIS A 4 1.56 -12.00 -1.55
N LYS A 5 0.66 -12.94 -1.27
CA LYS A 5 0.21 -13.18 0.09
C LYS A 5 1.34 -13.62 1.01
N GLN A 6 2.21 -14.53 0.56
CA GLN A 6 3.37 -14.96 1.33
C GLN A 6 4.32 -13.80 1.59
N LYS A 7 4.58 -12.96 0.59
CA LYS A 7 5.43 -11.77 0.74
C LYS A 7 4.83 -10.79 1.75
N LEU A 8 3.52 -10.58 1.71
CA LEU A 8 2.83 -9.73 2.68
C LEU A 8 2.93 -10.30 4.09
N ASP A 9 2.70 -11.60 4.24
CA ASP A 9 2.82 -12.28 5.54
C ASP A 9 4.24 -12.15 6.10
N ASP A 10 5.25 -12.31 5.25
CA ASP A 10 6.66 -12.16 5.65
C ASP A 10 6.98 -10.72 6.06
N ALA A 11 6.48 -9.73 5.32
CA ALA A 11 6.63 -8.32 5.68
C ALA A 11 5.97 -8.03 7.03
N ASN A 12 4.78 -8.55 7.27
CA ASN A 12 4.08 -8.37 8.54
C ASN A 12 4.83 -9.02 9.71
N LYS A 13 5.46 -10.16 9.48
CA LYS A 13 6.30 -10.81 10.50
C LYS A 13 7.51 -9.95 10.87
N ARG A 14 8.15 -9.33 9.87
CA ARG A 14 9.27 -8.41 10.13
C ARG A 14 8.81 -7.20 10.94
N LEU A 15 7.64 -6.63 10.60
CA LEU A 15 7.06 -5.52 11.36
C LEU A 15 6.72 -5.94 12.80
N MET A 16 6.23 -7.15 12.99
CA MET A 16 5.95 -7.69 14.33
C MET A 16 7.22 -7.78 15.16
N GLY A 17 8.34 -8.18 14.56
CA GLY A 17 9.64 -8.19 15.21
C GLY A 17 10.05 -6.79 15.69
N LEU A 18 9.88 -5.80 14.83
CA LEU A 18 10.16 -4.40 15.19
C LEU A 18 9.19 -3.90 16.29
N TYR A 19 7.91 -4.27 16.19
CA TYR A 19 6.93 -3.94 17.21
C TYR A 19 7.34 -4.45 18.60
N LYS A 20 7.85 -5.68 18.67
CA LYS A 20 8.34 -6.26 19.94
C LYS A 20 9.61 -5.55 20.43
N ALA A 21 10.48 -5.13 19.51
CA ALA A 21 11.74 -4.48 19.87
C ALA A 21 11.55 -3.02 20.31
N ASP A 22 10.64 -2.29 19.67
CA ASP A 22 10.35 -0.88 19.96
C ASP A 22 8.85 -0.64 19.96
N GLN A 23 8.21 -1.08 21.02
CA GLN A 23 6.76 -1.02 21.15
C GLN A 23 6.22 0.41 21.15
N LYS A 24 6.91 1.34 21.82
CA LYS A 24 6.45 2.73 21.93
C LYS A 24 6.36 3.42 20.58
N SER A 25 7.40 3.32 19.76
CA SER A 25 7.43 3.94 18.44
C SER A 25 6.41 3.30 17.51
N MET A 26 6.29 1.97 17.54
CA MET A 26 5.36 1.26 16.68
C MET A 26 3.90 1.50 17.06
N ILE A 27 3.59 1.61 18.35
CA ILE A 27 2.25 1.99 18.80
C ILE A 27 1.91 3.41 18.34
N ALA A 28 2.84 4.35 18.45
CA ALA A 28 2.65 5.72 18.00
C ALA A 28 2.41 5.78 16.49
N PHE A 29 3.17 5.02 15.72
CA PHE A 29 2.98 4.92 14.28
C PHE A 29 1.62 4.32 13.91
N LYS A 30 1.23 3.23 14.57
CA LYS A 30 -0.07 2.60 14.34
C LYS A 30 -1.22 3.56 14.67
N SER A 31 -1.10 4.32 15.74
CA SER A 31 -2.08 5.33 16.12
C SER A 31 -2.21 6.41 15.03
N LEU A 32 -1.09 6.86 14.48
CA LEU A 32 -1.10 7.79 13.35
C LEU A 32 -1.81 7.18 12.13
N SER A 33 -1.45 5.95 11.77
CA SER A 33 -2.04 5.24 10.65
C SER A 33 -3.56 5.08 10.80
N ASP A 34 -4.01 4.65 11.98
CA ASP A 34 -5.44 4.48 12.28
C ASP A 34 -6.19 5.82 12.21
N THR A 35 -5.54 6.90 12.63
CA THR A 35 -6.13 8.24 12.59
C THR A 35 -6.27 8.73 11.14
N VAL A 36 -5.25 8.50 10.33
CA VAL A 36 -5.21 9.00 8.95
C VAL A 36 -6.21 8.28 8.05
N VAL A 37 -6.41 6.98 8.23
CA VAL A 37 -7.23 6.16 7.33
C VAL A 37 -8.74 6.35 7.51
N ARG A 38 -9.18 7.05 8.56
CA ARG A 38 -10.61 7.24 8.85
C ARG A 38 -11.33 7.95 7.71
N GLU A 39 -12.62 7.61 7.54
CA GLU A 39 -13.48 8.31 6.59
C GLU A 39 -13.55 9.81 6.90
N GLY A 40 -13.47 10.60 5.84
CA GLY A 40 -13.57 12.04 5.89
C GLY A 40 -14.04 12.56 4.55
N LYS A 41 -13.61 13.75 4.15
CA LYS A 41 -13.87 14.28 2.79
C LYS A 41 -13.24 13.40 1.72
N VAL A 42 -12.14 12.74 2.06
CA VAL A 42 -11.53 11.69 1.23
C VAL A 42 -11.88 10.36 1.88
N SER A 43 -12.43 9.43 1.11
CA SER A 43 -12.82 8.11 1.62
C SER A 43 -11.61 7.30 2.07
N SER A 44 -11.82 6.35 2.98
CA SER A 44 -10.76 5.43 3.41
C SER A 44 -10.18 4.66 2.23
N SER A 45 -11.01 4.18 1.29
CA SER A 45 -10.52 3.48 0.10
C SER A 45 -9.63 4.37 -0.76
N MET A 46 -10.01 5.63 -0.97
CA MET A 46 -9.19 6.56 -1.74
C MET A 46 -7.89 6.91 -1.01
N LYS A 47 -7.92 7.07 0.30
CA LYS A 47 -6.71 7.30 1.11
C LYS A 47 -5.71 6.14 0.93
N GLU A 48 -6.18 4.91 0.92
CA GLU A 48 -5.33 3.75 0.67
C GLU A 48 -4.78 3.72 -0.75
N LEU A 49 -5.57 4.12 -1.75
CA LEU A 49 -5.08 4.24 -3.14
C LEU A 49 -4.03 5.35 -3.27
N ILE A 50 -4.19 6.44 -2.56
CA ILE A 50 -3.17 7.50 -2.51
C ILE A 50 -1.87 6.94 -1.89
N ALA A 51 -1.99 6.16 -0.82
CA ALA A 51 -0.84 5.51 -0.20
C ALA A 51 -0.14 4.55 -1.17
N VAL A 52 -0.91 3.77 -1.94
CA VAL A 52 -0.35 2.90 -3.00
C VAL A 52 0.42 3.74 -4.02
N SER A 53 -0.10 4.89 -4.42
CA SER A 53 0.55 5.77 -5.38
C SER A 53 1.89 6.28 -4.87
N ILE A 54 1.94 6.69 -3.61
CA ILE A 54 3.18 7.16 -2.98
C ILE A 54 4.17 6.00 -2.86
N ALA A 55 3.70 4.82 -2.47
CA ALA A 55 4.52 3.63 -2.37
C ALA A 55 5.13 3.24 -3.73
N ALA A 56 4.31 3.28 -4.79
CA ALA A 56 4.77 3.00 -6.15
C ALA A 56 5.80 4.04 -6.61
N ALA A 57 5.56 5.33 -6.35
CA ALA A 57 6.48 6.40 -6.70
C ALA A 57 7.82 6.28 -5.98
N ARG A 58 7.82 5.77 -4.75
CA ARG A 58 9.02 5.54 -3.95
C ARG A 58 9.70 4.21 -4.23
N GLY A 59 9.05 3.30 -4.95
CA GLY A 59 9.59 1.96 -5.20
C GLY A 59 9.61 1.07 -3.96
N CYS A 60 8.59 1.17 -3.12
CA CYS A 60 8.49 0.38 -1.89
C CYS A 60 7.58 -0.83 -2.10
N ASP A 61 8.17 -1.99 -2.42
CA ASP A 61 7.42 -3.22 -2.70
C ASP A 61 6.53 -3.64 -1.53
N ASP A 62 7.05 -3.66 -0.32
CA ASP A 62 6.28 -4.07 0.87
C ASP A 62 5.15 -3.09 1.18
N CYS A 63 5.37 -1.80 0.94
CA CYS A 63 4.34 -0.77 1.12
C CYS A 63 3.20 -0.97 0.13
N ILE A 64 3.51 -1.33 -1.11
CA ILE A 64 2.50 -1.66 -2.14
C ILE A 64 1.65 -2.84 -1.68
N LEU A 65 2.29 -3.92 -1.22
CA LEU A 65 1.58 -5.11 -0.72
C LEU A 65 0.61 -4.74 0.40
N TYR A 66 1.08 -4.00 1.39
CA TYR A 66 0.29 -3.62 2.55
C TYR A 66 -0.90 -2.74 2.16
N HIS A 67 -0.64 -1.66 1.41
CA HIS A 67 -1.70 -0.70 1.09
C HIS A 67 -2.67 -1.21 0.03
N ILE A 68 -2.26 -2.08 -0.89
CA ILE A 68 -3.19 -2.77 -1.79
C ILE A 68 -4.14 -3.66 -0.98
N ALA A 69 -3.61 -4.42 -0.01
CA ALA A 69 -4.46 -5.25 0.85
C ALA A 69 -5.48 -4.40 1.62
N GLU A 70 -5.04 -3.27 2.18
CA GLU A 70 -5.93 -2.35 2.88
C GLU A 70 -6.93 -1.68 1.94
N ALA A 71 -6.52 -1.27 0.74
CA ALA A 71 -7.41 -0.70 -0.26
C ALA A 71 -8.53 -1.67 -0.63
N LYS A 72 -8.21 -2.95 -0.81
CA LYS A 72 -9.21 -3.98 -1.10
C LYS A 72 -10.18 -4.18 0.06
N LYS A 73 -9.69 -4.16 1.29
CA LYS A 73 -10.55 -4.24 2.49
C LYS A 73 -11.53 -3.08 2.57
N HIS A 74 -11.14 -1.89 2.12
CA HIS A 74 -11.98 -0.70 2.10
C HIS A 74 -12.82 -0.57 0.82
N GLY A 75 -12.82 -1.57 -0.05
CA GLY A 75 -13.69 -1.62 -1.22
C GLY A 75 -13.19 -0.85 -2.43
N ALA A 76 -11.90 -0.55 -2.53
CA ALA A 76 -11.35 0.09 -3.70
C ALA A 76 -11.53 -0.79 -4.94
N ASP A 77 -11.94 -0.19 -6.05
CA ASP A 77 -12.13 -0.92 -7.30
C ASP A 77 -10.92 -0.79 -8.22
N ARG A 78 -10.83 -1.74 -9.15
CA ARG A 78 -9.71 -1.84 -10.09
C ARG A 78 -9.59 -0.64 -11.01
N ASP A 79 -10.69 -0.15 -11.53
CA ASP A 79 -10.67 0.97 -12.49
C ASP A 79 -10.18 2.25 -11.84
N THR A 80 -10.58 2.51 -10.61
CA THR A 80 -10.08 3.65 -9.85
C THR A 80 -8.59 3.52 -9.59
N LEU A 81 -8.10 2.33 -9.24
CA LEU A 81 -6.67 2.09 -9.07
C LEU A 81 -5.91 2.39 -10.36
N VAL A 82 -6.40 1.91 -11.51
CA VAL A 82 -5.75 2.15 -12.82
C VAL A 82 -5.61 3.64 -13.10
N GLU A 83 -6.66 4.43 -12.85
CA GLU A 83 -6.60 5.88 -13.04
C GLU A 83 -5.58 6.55 -12.11
N VAL A 84 -5.55 6.13 -10.86
CA VAL A 84 -4.59 6.65 -9.87
C VAL A 84 -3.16 6.29 -10.27
N LEU A 85 -2.93 5.06 -10.74
CA LEU A 85 -1.60 4.64 -11.20
C LEU A 85 -1.12 5.42 -12.43
N ALA A 86 -2.03 5.93 -13.27
CA ALA A 86 -1.66 6.80 -14.38
C ALA A 86 -0.91 8.05 -13.90
N ILE A 87 -1.27 8.58 -12.74
CA ILE A 87 -0.59 9.72 -12.14
C ILE A 87 0.84 9.33 -11.71
N VAL A 88 1.02 8.13 -11.19
CA VAL A 88 2.36 7.62 -10.86
C VAL A 88 3.26 7.57 -12.10
N ILE A 89 2.70 7.10 -13.22
CA ILE A 89 3.42 7.02 -14.50
C ILE A 89 3.81 8.42 -14.97
N GLU A 90 2.87 9.36 -14.95
CA GLU A 90 3.14 10.75 -15.34
C GLU A 90 4.26 11.39 -14.52
N MET A 91 4.20 11.20 -13.20
CA MET A 91 5.12 11.86 -12.27
C MET A 91 6.48 11.18 -12.14
N SER A 92 6.55 9.86 -12.34
CA SER A 92 7.75 9.06 -12.08
C SER A 92 8.41 8.47 -13.35
N GLY A 93 7.77 8.59 -14.50
CA GLY A 93 8.35 8.11 -15.77
C GLY A 93 8.55 6.60 -15.85
N GLY A 94 9.66 6.14 -16.43
CA GLY A 94 9.96 4.73 -16.61
C GLY A 94 9.83 3.89 -15.33
N PRO A 95 10.51 4.25 -14.24
CA PRO A 95 10.32 3.53 -12.96
C PRO A 95 8.88 3.51 -12.50
N GLY A 96 8.11 4.57 -12.79
CA GLY A 96 6.68 4.63 -12.49
C GLY A 96 5.88 3.55 -13.20
N THR A 97 6.20 3.24 -14.46
CA THR A 97 5.53 2.15 -15.18
C THR A 97 5.80 0.80 -14.54
N VAL A 98 7.03 0.57 -14.11
CA VAL A 98 7.43 -0.69 -13.47
C VAL A 98 6.66 -0.91 -12.17
N TYR A 99 6.63 0.10 -11.30
CA TYR A 99 5.96 -0.03 -9.99
C TYR A 99 4.45 0.06 -10.10
N ALA A 100 3.90 0.81 -11.05
CA ALA A 100 2.46 0.80 -11.34
C ALA A 100 2.02 -0.60 -11.80
N ALA A 101 2.80 -1.24 -12.66
CA ALA A 101 2.54 -2.61 -13.10
C ALA A 101 2.58 -3.60 -11.94
N LYS A 102 3.55 -3.45 -11.02
CA LYS A 102 3.61 -4.26 -9.80
C LYS A 102 2.39 -4.07 -8.92
N ALA A 103 1.94 -2.84 -8.73
CA ALA A 103 0.77 -2.54 -7.90
C ALA A 103 -0.50 -3.18 -8.49
N LEU A 104 -0.69 -3.08 -9.80
CA LEU A 104 -1.83 -3.70 -10.46
C LEU A 104 -1.80 -5.23 -10.35
N ASP A 105 -0.61 -5.82 -10.54
CA ASP A 105 -0.44 -7.27 -10.39
C ASP A 105 -0.76 -7.73 -8.97
N VAL A 106 -0.33 -6.98 -7.95
CA VAL A 106 -0.69 -7.27 -6.56
C VAL A 106 -2.21 -7.20 -6.36
N PHE A 107 -2.85 -6.16 -6.88
CA PHE A 107 -4.31 -6.02 -6.77
C PHE A 107 -5.05 -7.21 -7.38
N ASP A 108 -4.61 -7.66 -8.56
CA ASP A 108 -5.25 -8.74 -9.29
C ASP A 108 -4.99 -10.13 -8.68
N ASN A 109 -3.89 -10.30 -7.94
CA ASN A 109 -3.42 -11.63 -7.52
C ASN A 109 -3.18 -11.78 -6.00
N LEU A 110 -3.57 -10.82 -5.22
CA LEU A 110 -3.46 -10.91 -3.76
C LEU A 110 -4.66 -11.63 -3.11
#